data_b26afe8c0215d4732920081460348deb
#
_entry.id   b26afe8c0215d4732920081460348deb
#
_cell.length_a   1.000
_cell.length_b   1.000
_cell.length_c   1.000
_cell.angle_alpha   90.00
_cell.angle_beta   90.00
_cell.angle_gamma   90.00
#
_symmetry.space_group_name_H-M   'P 1'
#
loop_
_entity.id
_entity.type
_entity.pdbx_description
1 polymer ?
#
loop_
_entity_poly.entity_id
_entity_poly.type
_entity_poly.pdbx_seq_one_letter_code
_entity_poly.pdbx_strand_id
1 'polypeptide(L)'
;MKKILLGASLTILIIASFWMFSYFWGQGSGSTDKYEIGNAVKMDIVRKTVASGSVKPRHEILIKPQISGVIDELFVSAGQLVKKGDAIARIKLVPSPTTLNQAKSNVDLADLRYKDSQRELERQRRVFKDGVDIEQSRANFDNALKQEKRQKQLLDEGVISAQEYERFKLELELTKNALDNAKINAQNNVKSFEMNVDIRRQELDAAIANLQLMQEGIAGKSGQVSNIVKATVDGMILDVPVEVGSSVIERNNFNEGTTIAEIADMQQLIFEGKVDESDVGKLKEGMPLKLSIGALDSEQFEAVLEYIAPKGVLENGAVKFEIRAALKSKEGVFLRAGYSANADIILARKDKVLAIQERELIFDEKGNSFVEIEKSKGRFEKVAVKTGISDGINIEILSGIGEKDKIKLQKTSKE
;
A
#
# COMPACT_ATOMS: atom_id res chain seq x y z
N MET A 1 6.66 32.19 111.51
CA MET A 1 7.66 31.92 110.50
C MET A 1 7.15 31.19 109.22
N LYS A 2 6.18 30.24 109.30
CA LYS A 2 5.67 29.49 108.15
C LYS A 2 4.90 30.34 107.05
N LYS A 3 4.23 31.47 107.49
CA LYS A 3 3.46 32.27 106.51
C LYS A 3 4.34 33.24 105.65
N ILE A 4 5.54 33.59 106.12
CA ILE A 4 6.46 34.48 105.38
C ILE A 4 7.23 33.70 104.31
N LEU A 5 7.53 32.43 104.63
CA LEU A 5 8.16 31.54 103.64
C LEU A 5 7.27 31.19 102.44
N LEU A 6 5.94 31.09 102.70
CA LEU A 6 4.98 30.82 101.57
C LEU A 6 4.80 32.00 100.68
N GLY A 7 4.85 33.24 101.17
CA GLY A 7 4.75 34.43 100.35
C GLY A 7 6.01 34.64 99.46
N ALA A 8 7.21 34.37 100.01
CA ALA A 8 8.45 34.48 99.23
C ALA A 8 8.57 33.45 98.09
N SER A 9 8.04 32.23 98.31
CA SER A 9 8.03 31.20 97.22
C SER A 9 7.08 31.54 96.08
N LEU A 10 5.94 32.17 96.44
CA LEU A 10 4.94 32.59 95.42
C LEU A 10 5.46 33.73 94.55
N THR A 11 6.16 34.71 95.14
CA THR A 11 6.77 35.83 94.39
C THR A 11 7.90 35.39 93.49
N ILE A 12 8.73 34.43 93.88
CA ILE A 12 9.77 33.86 93.07
C ILE A 12 9.19 33.10 91.84
N LEU A 13 8.08 32.39 92.08
CA LEU A 13 7.38 31.66 91.02
C LEU A 13 6.75 32.63 89.97
N ILE A 14 6.20 33.73 90.42
CA ILE A 14 5.65 34.78 89.51
C ILE A 14 6.79 35.48 88.70
N ILE A 15 7.90 35.77 89.33
CA ILE A 15 9.05 36.38 88.64
C ILE A 15 9.67 35.38 87.63
N ALA A 16 9.78 34.10 88.06
CA ALA A 16 10.25 33.04 87.16
C ALA A 16 9.31 32.82 85.97
N SER A 17 8.00 32.83 86.19
CA SER A 17 7.02 32.71 85.08
C SER A 17 7.03 33.91 84.15
N PHE A 18 7.19 35.14 84.71
CA PHE A 18 7.31 36.37 83.87
C PHE A 18 8.60 36.38 83.07
N TRP A 19 9.71 35.89 83.63
CA TRP A 19 10.98 35.75 82.94
C TRP A 19 10.95 34.69 81.84
N MET A 20 10.26 33.58 82.13
CA MET A 20 10.05 32.48 81.14
C MET A 20 9.12 32.93 80.02
N PHE A 21 8.06 33.67 80.33
CA PHE A 21 7.16 34.25 79.36
C PHE A 21 7.86 35.32 78.49
N SER A 22 8.68 36.19 79.08
CA SER A 22 9.49 37.19 78.34
C SER A 22 10.55 36.50 77.45
N TYR A 23 11.16 35.40 77.90
CA TYR A 23 12.14 34.66 77.19
C TYR A 23 11.49 33.93 75.95
N PHE A 24 10.28 33.34 76.20
CA PHE A 24 9.54 32.73 75.10
C PHE A 24 8.92 33.75 74.12
N TRP A 25 8.51 34.91 74.59
CA TRP A 25 7.95 35.93 73.69
C TRP A 25 9.04 36.71 72.94
N GLY A 26 10.24 36.76 73.42
CA GLY A 26 11.39 37.33 72.78
C GLY A 26 11.97 36.43 71.70
N GLN A 27 11.63 35.16 71.68
CA GLN A 27 11.96 34.23 70.55
C GLN A 27 10.87 34.18 69.49
N GLY A 28 10.04 35.24 69.35
CA GLY A 28 9.16 35.43 68.25
C GLY A 28 9.92 35.56 66.92
N SER A 29 10.17 34.41 66.29
CA SER A 29 10.23 34.14 64.91
C SER A 29 10.61 35.28 63.95
N GLY A 30 11.87 35.56 63.90
CA GLY A 30 12.51 35.93 62.68
C GLY A 30 12.80 34.65 61.88
N SER A 31 11.80 33.99 61.30
CA SER A 31 12.03 33.10 60.21
C SER A 31 12.55 33.94 59.05
N THR A 32 13.86 34.10 58.96
CA THR A 32 14.52 34.50 57.74
C THR A 32 14.24 33.38 56.74
N ASP A 33 13.05 33.45 56.09
CA ASP A 33 12.79 32.65 54.88
C ASP A 33 13.97 32.95 53.96
N LYS A 34 14.88 32.00 53.87
CA LYS A 34 15.99 32.02 52.90
C LYS A 34 15.34 31.99 51.53
N TYR A 35 15.12 33.12 50.94
CA TYR A 35 14.72 33.23 49.54
C TYR A 35 16.00 33.22 48.67
N GLU A 36 15.92 32.55 47.55
CA GLU A 36 16.92 32.60 46.50
C GLU A 36 16.58 33.75 45.55
N ILE A 37 17.61 34.42 45.06
CA ILE A 37 17.47 35.57 44.13
C ILE A 37 18.07 35.12 42.78
N GLY A 38 17.32 35.28 41.72
CA GLY A 38 17.77 35.13 40.35
C GLY A 38 17.76 36.45 39.59
N ASN A 39 18.31 36.51 38.40
CA ASN A 39 18.25 37.62 37.48
C ASN A 39 17.61 37.19 36.18
N ALA A 40 16.96 38.12 35.49
CA ALA A 40 16.57 37.91 34.12
C ALA A 40 17.81 37.81 33.24
N VAL A 41 17.85 36.83 32.34
CA VAL A 41 19.00 36.51 31.48
C VAL A 41 18.58 36.61 30.02
N LYS A 42 19.48 37.14 29.19
CA LYS A 42 19.27 37.09 27.73
C LYS A 42 19.60 35.69 27.20
N MET A 43 18.62 35.02 26.63
CA MET A 43 18.75 33.69 26.06
C MET A 43 17.87 33.53 24.82
N ASP A 44 18.16 32.49 24.08
CA ASP A 44 17.30 32.08 22.98
C ASP A 44 16.15 31.21 23.53
N ILE A 45 14.90 31.56 23.16
CA ILE A 45 13.72 30.76 23.50
C ILE A 45 13.17 30.13 22.24
N VAL A 46 13.01 28.83 22.27
CA VAL A 46 12.47 28.04 21.16
C VAL A 46 11.24 27.32 21.65
N ARG A 47 10.06 27.76 21.20
CA ARG A 47 8.82 27.01 21.42
C ARG A 47 8.70 25.91 20.39
N LYS A 48 8.65 24.67 20.82
CA LYS A 48 8.54 23.50 19.97
C LYS A 48 7.39 22.59 20.42
N THR A 49 6.85 21.82 19.51
CA THR A 49 6.02 20.65 19.81
C THR A 49 6.70 19.40 19.29
N VAL A 50 6.38 18.26 19.87
CA VAL A 50 6.98 16.97 19.54
C VAL A 50 5.97 16.09 18.84
N ALA A 51 6.36 15.53 17.70
CA ALA A 51 5.62 14.46 17.02
C ALA A 51 6.40 13.17 17.14
N SER A 52 5.74 12.10 17.58
CA SER A 52 6.33 10.76 17.58
C SER A 52 5.84 9.97 16.38
N GLY A 53 6.72 9.22 15.74
CA GLY A 53 6.44 8.48 14.54
C GLY A 53 7.57 7.57 14.10
N SER A 54 7.65 7.32 12.81
CA SER A 54 8.68 6.48 12.20
C SER A 54 9.13 7.02 10.85
N VAL A 55 10.33 6.60 10.46
CA VAL A 55 10.89 6.84 9.13
C VAL A 55 10.33 5.78 8.18
N LYS A 56 9.76 6.22 7.05
CA LYS A 56 9.22 5.34 6.01
C LYS A 56 9.71 5.75 4.63
N PRO A 57 9.75 4.84 3.67
CA PRO A 57 9.93 5.24 2.28
C PRO A 57 8.70 6.03 1.80
N ARG A 58 8.90 6.96 0.89
CA ARG A 58 7.81 7.76 0.31
C ARG A 58 6.80 6.92 -0.44
N HIS A 59 7.28 5.89 -1.13
CA HIS A 59 6.49 4.92 -1.89
C HIS A 59 6.94 3.51 -1.56
N GLU A 60 5.99 2.70 -1.17
CA GLU A 60 6.17 1.28 -0.91
C GLU A 60 5.21 0.51 -1.81
N ILE A 61 5.74 -0.45 -2.56
CA ILE A 61 5.00 -1.21 -3.56
C ILE A 61 4.98 -2.67 -3.17
N LEU A 62 3.77 -3.16 -2.94
CA LEU A 62 3.52 -4.57 -2.64
C LEU A 62 3.46 -5.36 -3.94
N ILE A 63 4.37 -6.29 -4.12
CA ILE A 63 4.40 -7.19 -5.26
C ILE A 63 3.49 -8.37 -4.96
N LYS A 64 2.45 -8.50 -5.80
CA LYS A 64 1.41 -9.53 -5.66
C LYS A 64 1.38 -10.40 -6.91
N PRO A 65 1.06 -11.71 -6.79
CA PRO A 65 1.05 -12.62 -7.91
C PRO A 65 -0.16 -12.39 -8.83
N GLN A 66 0.00 -12.76 -10.10
CA GLN A 66 -1.07 -12.77 -11.10
C GLN A 66 -1.74 -14.14 -11.24
N ILE A 67 -1.18 -15.16 -10.60
CA ILE A 67 -1.69 -16.54 -10.58
C ILE A 67 -1.63 -17.09 -9.16
N SER A 68 -2.60 -17.90 -8.80
CA SER A 68 -2.59 -18.63 -7.53
C SER A 68 -1.78 -19.93 -7.64
N GLY A 69 -1.07 -20.29 -6.58
CA GLY A 69 -0.26 -21.50 -6.56
C GLY A 69 0.61 -21.62 -5.33
N VAL A 70 1.74 -22.28 -5.46
CA VAL A 70 2.76 -22.46 -4.41
C VAL A 70 4.08 -21.86 -4.88
N ILE A 71 4.78 -21.16 -3.99
CA ILE A 71 6.13 -20.65 -4.29
C ILE A 71 7.06 -21.82 -4.52
N ASP A 72 7.58 -21.94 -5.72
CA ASP A 72 8.55 -22.93 -6.14
C ASP A 72 9.98 -22.50 -5.82
N GLU A 73 10.28 -21.23 -6.10
CA GLU A 73 11.60 -20.63 -5.90
C GLU A 73 11.50 -19.13 -5.62
N LEU A 74 12.34 -18.64 -4.71
CA LEU A 74 12.53 -17.21 -4.44
C LEU A 74 13.91 -16.79 -4.94
N PHE A 75 13.96 -15.74 -5.77
CA PHE A 75 15.18 -15.23 -6.39
C PHE A 75 15.79 -14.04 -5.65
N VAL A 76 15.07 -13.48 -4.67
CA VAL A 76 15.45 -12.26 -3.95
C VAL A 76 15.37 -12.46 -2.45
N SER A 77 16.12 -11.63 -1.72
CA SER A 77 16.11 -11.57 -0.26
C SER A 77 15.92 -10.13 0.21
N ALA A 78 15.43 -9.94 1.44
CA ALA A 78 15.31 -8.63 2.05
C ALA A 78 16.68 -7.90 2.08
N GLY A 79 16.68 -6.61 1.75
CA GLY A 79 17.87 -5.77 1.63
C GLY A 79 18.54 -5.77 0.25
N GLN A 80 18.09 -6.60 -0.70
CA GLN A 80 18.63 -6.66 -2.06
C GLN A 80 18.06 -5.52 -2.93
N LEU A 81 18.94 -4.93 -3.77
CA LEU A 81 18.53 -3.99 -4.81
C LEU A 81 18.03 -4.75 -6.04
N VAL A 82 16.90 -4.33 -6.58
CA VAL A 82 16.28 -4.89 -7.78
C VAL A 82 15.92 -3.80 -8.78
N LYS A 83 15.91 -4.17 -10.06
CA LYS A 83 15.45 -3.33 -11.16
C LYS A 83 14.10 -3.82 -11.66
N LYS A 84 13.35 -2.92 -12.25
CA LYS A 84 12.10 -3.26 -12.93
C LYS A 84 12.31 -4.37 -13.95
N GLY A 85 11.55 -5.46 -13.81
CA GLY A 85 11.64 -6.65 -14.66
C GLY A 85 12.45 -7.79 -14.07
N ASP A 86 13.22 -7.59 -12.99
CA ASP A 86 13.96 -8.64 -12.32
C ASP A 86 12.99 -9.68 -11.74
N ALA A 87 13.38 -10.96 -11.79
CA ALA A 87 12.60 -12.06 -11.24
C ALA A 87 12.64 -12.02 -9.70
N ILE A 88 11.46 -12.10 -9.08
CA ILE A 88 11.30 -12.12 -7.61
C ILE A 88 11.03 -13.53 -7.12
N ALA A 89 10.05 -14.20 -7.74
CA ALA A 89 9.64 -15.53 -7.34
C ALA A 89 9.13 -16.32 -8.55
N ARG A 90 9.24 -17.65 -8.48
CA ARG A 90 8.55 -18.58 -9.37
C ARG A 90 7.39 -19.23 -8.64
N ILE A 91 6.22 -19.24 -9.26
CA ILE A 91 5.01 -19.86 -8.73
C ILE A 91 4.73 -21.11 -9.53
N LYS A 92 4.58 -22.22 -8.83
CA LYS A 92 4.10 -23.48 -9.39
C LYS A 92 2.59 -23.56 -9.20
N LEU A 93 1.86 -23.68 -10.30
CA LEU A 93 0.42 -23.94 -10.21
C LEU A 93 0.20 -25.30 -9.57
N VAL A 94 -0.73 -25.32 -8.61
CA VAL A 94 -1.23 -26.56 -8.01
C VAL A 94 -2.73 -26.60 -8.27
N PRO A 95 -3.15 -27.07 -9.47
CA PRO A 95 -4.57 -27.17 -9.78
C PRO A 95 -5.23 -28.20 -8.84
N SER A 96 -6.48 -27.95 -8.46
CA SER A 96 -7.23 -28.95 -7.70
C SER A 96 -7.38 -30.23 -8.51
N PRO A 97 -7.36 -31.44 -7.88
CA PRO A 97 -7.55 -32.69 -8.58
C PRO A 97 -8.84 -32.71 -9.40
N THR A 98 -9.90 -32.06 -8.93
CA THR A 98 -11.19 -31.98 -9.63
C THR A 98 -11.05 -31.19 -10.93
N THR A 99 -10.39 -30.01 -10.89
CA THR A 99 -10.18 -29.16 -12.08
C THR A 99 -9.30 -29.86 -13.11
N LEU A 100 -8.25 -30.53 -12.65
CA LEU A 100 -7.35 -31.30 -13.53
C LEU A 100 -8.07 -32.48 -14.19
N ASN A 101 -8.89 -33.23 -13.43
CA ASN A 101 -9.68 -34.33 -13.98
C ASN A 101 -10.72 -33.82 -14.98
N GLN A 102 -11.36 -32.66 -14.71
CA GLN A 102 -12.29 -32.08 -15.67
C GLN A 102 -11.58 -31.66 -16.98
N ALA A 103 -10.39 -31.08 -16.90
CA ALA A 103 -9.62 -30.73 -18.09
C ALA A 103 -9.19 -31.98 -18.89
N LYS A 104 -8.76 -33.05 -18.22
CA LYS A 104 -8.47 -34.32 -18.86
C LYS A 104 -9.69 -34.91 -19.57
N SER A 105 -10.84 -34.94 -18.89
CA SER A 105 -12.10 -35.42 -19.49
C SER A 105 -12.51 -34.60 -20.70
N ASN A 106 -12.27 -33.28 -20.71
CA ASN A 106 -12.53 -32.42 -21.87
C ASN A 106 -11.62 -32.78 -23.05
N VAL A 107 -10.34 -33.10 -22.83
CA VAL A 107 -9.43 -33.59 -23.87
C VAL A 107 -9.91 -34.91 -24.43
N ASP A 108 -10.25 -35.87 -23.58
CA ASP A 108 -10.73 -37.22 -24.00
C ASP A 108 -12.00 -37.07 -24.83
N LEU A 109 -12.93 -36.20 -24.45
CA LEU A 109 -14.17 -35.95 -25.21
C LEU A 109 -13.90 -35.30 -26.57
N ALA A 110 -12.98 -34.35 -26.61
CA ALA A 110 -12.60 -33.69 -27.87
C ALA A 110 -11.85 -34.62 -28.81
N ASP A 111 -10.98 -35.51 -28.30
CA ASP A 111 -10.30 -36.53 -29.05
C ASP A 111 -11.30 -37.55 -29.65
N LEU A 112 -12.28 -37.99 -28.85
CA LEU A 112 -13.34 -38.86 -29.34
C LEU A 112 -14.12 -38.22 -30.49
N ARG A 113 -14.54 -36.96 -30.34
CA ARG A 113 -15.25 -36.18 -31.40
C ARG A 113 -14.40 -36.04 -32.67
N TYR A 114 -13.12 -35.78 -32.51
CA TYR A 114 -12.19 -35.67 -33.63
C TYR A 114 -12.07 -37.01 -34.37
N LYS A 115 -11.88 -38.12 -33.67
CA LYS A 115 -11.82 -39.48 -34.25
C LYS A 115 -13.12 -39.88 -34.95
N ASP A 116 -14.27 -39.53 -34.38
CA ASP A 116 -15.56 -39.77 -35.02
C ASP A 116 -15.75 -39.00 -36.30
N SER A 117 -15.34 -37.69 -36.31
CA SER A 117 -15.38 -36.87 -37.52
C SER A 117 -14.46 -37.41 -38.62
N GLN A 118 -13.29 -37.97 -38.28
CA GLN A 118 -12.40 -38.63 -39.23
C GLN A 118 -13.04 -39.85 -39.85
N ARG A 119 -13.67 -40.75 -39.04
CA ARG A 119 -14.34 -41.95 -39.52
C ARG A 119 -15.49 -41.59 -40.47
N GLU A 120 -16.25 -40.54 -40.13
CA GLU A 120 -17.34 -40.06 -40.97
C GLU A 120 -16.82 -39.50 -42.28
N LEU A 121 -15.73 -38.74 -42.29
CA LEU A 121 -15.07 -38.26 -43.52
C LEU A 121 -14.60 -39.45 -44.41
N GLU A 122 -13.97 -40.45 -43.81
CA GLU A 122 -13.56 -41.65 -44.52
C GLU A 122 -14.73 -42.39 -45.16
N ARG A 123 -15.87 -42.46 -44.41
CA ARG A 123 -17.10 -43.05 -44.96
C ARG A 123 -17.61 -42.26 -46.17
N GLN A 124 -17.67 -40.93 -46.06
CA GLN A 124 -18.14 -40.07 -47.15
C GLN A 124 -17.20 -40.08 -48.35
N ARG A 125 -15.88 -40.14 -48.15
CA ARG A 125 -14.91 -40.31 -49.22
C ARG A 125 -15.08 -41.64 -49.96
N ARG A 126 -15.42 -42.74 -49.27
CA ARG A 126 -15.74 -44.02 -49.94
C ARG A 126 -17.03 -43.92 -50.75
N VAL A 127 -18.09 -43.34 -50.21
CA VAL A 127 -19.37 -43.12 -50.94
C VAL A 127 -19.13 -42.29 -52.19
N PHE A 128 -18.33 -41.24 -52.09
CA PHE A 128 -17.94 -40.40 -53.27
C PHE A 128 -17.11 -41.18 -54.29
N LYS A 129 -16.11 -41.96 -53.83
CA LYS A 129 -15.24 -42.76 -54.69
C LYS A 129 -16.02 -43.83 -55.44
N ASP A 130 -16.91 -44.49 -54.75
CA ASP A 130 -17.76 -45.55 -55.31
C ASP A 130 -18.85 -44.99 -56.24
N GLY A 131 -19.07 -43.66 -56.22
CA GLY A 131 -20.01 -42.97 -57.07
C GLY A 131 -21.48 -43.19 -56.72
N VAL A 132 -21.79 -43.66 -55.51
CA VAL A 132 -23.17 -43.97 -55.06
C VAL A 132 -24.07 -42.73 -55.14
N ASP A 133 -23.59 -41.56 -54.81
CA ASP A 133 -24.37 -40.27 -54.82
C ASP A 133 -24.70 -39.75 -56.22
N ILE A 134 -24.01 -40.28 -57.28
CA ILE A 134 -24.18 -39.83 -58.66
C ILE A 134 -24.72 -40.95 -59.57
N GLU A 135 -24.94 -42.15 -59.05
CA GLU A 135 -25.30 -43.34 -59.83
C GLU A 135 -26.56 -43.13 -60.68
N GLN A 136 -27.63 -42.58 -60.08
CA GLN A 136 -28.89 -42.30 -60.77
C GLN A 136 -28.72 -41.27 -61.87
N SER A 137 -27.99 -40.17 -61.61
CA SER A 137 -27.74 -39.10 -62.60
C SER A 137 -26.85 -39.63 -63.76
N ARG A 138 -25.89 -40.48 -63.45
CA ARG A 138 -25.03 -41.16 -64.45
C ARG A 138 -25.85 -42.10 -65.33
N ALA A 139 -26.72 -42.94 -64.74
CA ALA A 139 -27.58 -43.83 -65.49
C ALA A 139 -28.54 -43.05 -66.43
N ASN A 140 -29.11 -41.98 -65.98
CA ASN A 140 -29.95 -41.10 -66.80
C ASN A 140 -29.21 -40.48 -68.00
N PHE A 141 -27.99 -39.98 -67.75
CA PHE A 141 -27.11 -39.40 -68.78
C PHE A 141 -26.71 -40.49 -69.79
N ASP A 142 -26.27 -41.67 -69.35
CA ASP A 142 -25.88 -42.75 -70.23
C ASP A 142 -27.05 -43.24 -71.10
N ASN A 143 -28.27 -43.27 -70.57
CA ASN A 143 -29.45 -43.59 -71.35
C ASN A 143 -29.78 -42.49 -72.41
N ALA A 144 -29.76 -41.23 -72.01
CA ALA A 144 -29.97 -40.11 -72.92
C ALA A 144 -28.91 -40.07 -74.06
N LEU A 145 -27.64 -40.36 -73.69
CA LEU A 145 -26.54 -40.44 -74.70
C LEU A 145 -26.77 -41.58 -75.70
N LYS A 146 -27.23 -42.74 -75.27
CA LYS A 146 -27.56 -43.85 -76.15
C LYS A 146 -28.74 -43.50 -77.07
N GLN A 147 -29.77 -42.81 -76.52
CA GLN A 147 -30.91 -42.38 -77.30
C GLN A 147 -30.54 -41.34 -78.34
N GLU A 148 -29.77 -40.27 -77.92
CA GLU A 148 -29.30 -39.24 -78.88
C GLU A 148 -28.51 -39.82 -80.05
N LYS A 149 -27.54 -40.72 -79.77
CA LYS A 149 -26.80 -41.41 -80.83
C LYS A 149 -27.67 -42.17 -81.77
N ARG A 150 -28.67 -42.91 -81.34
CA ARG A 150 -29.65 -43.65 -82.17
C ARG A 150 -30.47 -42.68 -83.00
N GLN A 151 -30.95 -41.60 -82.41
CA GLN A 151 -31.78 -40.62 -83.11
C GLN A 151 -30.95 -39.83 -84.14
N LYS A 152 -29.66 -39.58 -83.87
CA LYS A 152 -28.76 -38.96 -84.85
C LYS A 152 -28.59 -39.82 -86.07
N GLN A 153 -28.44 -41.13 -85.97
CA GLN A 153 -28.42 -42.04 -87.10
C GLN A 153 -29.70 -41.98 -87.96
N LEU A 154 -30.88 -41.98 -87.27
CA LEU A 154 -32.16 -41.87 -87.92
C LEU A 154 -32.38 -40.52 -88.67
N LEU A 155 -31.81 -39.46 -88.15
CA LEU A 155 -31.79 -38.15 -88.80
C LEU A 155 -30.93 -38.20 -90.11
N ASP A 156 -29.67 -38.79 -89.93
CA ASP A 156 -28.75 -38.91 -91.05
C ASP A 156 -29.33 -39.82 -92.19
N GLU A 157 -30.17 -40.80 -91.84
CA GLU A 157 -30.96 -41.64 -92.73
C GLU A 157 -32.22 -41.00 -93.22
N GLY A 158 -32.55 -39.78 -92.78
CA GLY A 158 -33.79 -39.05 -93.19
C GLY A 158 -35.11 -39.58 -92.62
N VAL A 159 -35.05 -40.39 -91.60
CA VAL A 159 -36.23 -41.01 -90.98
C VAL A 159 -36.96 -40.08 -90.01
N ILE A 160 -36.26 -39.18 -89.37
CA ILE A 160 -36.83 -38.24 -88.37
C ILE A 160 -36.53 -36.76 -88.84
N SER A 161 -37.31 -35.79 -88.24
CA SER A 161 -37.09 -34.38 -88.53
C SER A 161 -35.96 -33.83 -87.64
N ALA A 162 -35.32 -32.73 -88.13
CA ALA A 162 -34.34 -31.98 -87.36
C ALA A 162 -34.90 -31.46 -85.99
N GLN A 163 -36.18 -31.08 -86.02
CA GLN A 163 -36.86 -30.62 -84.81
C GLN A 163 -37.03 -31.71 -83.75
N GLU A 164 -37.28 -32.91 -84.19
CA GLU A 164 -37.40 -34.08 -83.33
C GLU A 164 -36.01 -34.51 -82.79
N TYR A 165 -34.99 -34.45 -83.54
CA TYR A 165 -33.60 -34.66 -83.08
C TYR A 165 -33.16 -33.63 -82.01
N GLU A 166 -33.47 -32.32 -82.19
CA GLU A 166 -33.17 -31.28 -81.26
C GLU A 166 -33.77 -31.53 -79.85
N ARG A 167 -34.92 -32.21 -79.79
CA ARG A 167 -35.48 -32.64 -78.46
C ARG A 167 -34.60 -33.63 -77.70
N PHE A 168 -34.03 -34.60 -78.39
CA PHE A 168 -33.13 -35.60 -77.75
C PHE A 168 -31.77 -34.98 -77.47
N LYS A 169 -31.31 -34.05 -78.19
CA LYS A 169 -30.11 -33.27 -77.97
C LYS A 169 -30.28 -32.42 -76.68
N LEU A 170 -31.42 -31.71 -76.51
CA LEU A 170 -31.75 -30.96 -75.32
C LEU A 170 -31.85 -31.85 -74.09
N GLU A 171 -32.47 -33.05 -74.22
CA GLU A 171 -32.57 -34.02 -73.13
C GLU A 171 -31.19 -34.51 -72.70
N LEU A 172 -30.26 -34.77 -73.62
CA LEU A 172 -28.88 -35.11 -73.31
C LEU A 172 -28.19 -33.97 -72.57
N GLU A 173 -28.35 -32.71 -72.96
CA GLU A 173 -27.79 -31.54 -72.30
C GLU A 173 -28.32 -31.39 -70.86
N LEU A 174 -29.62 -31.54 -70.65
CA LEU A 174 -30.26 -31.48 -69.33
C LEU A 174 -29.76 -32.59 -68.42
N THR A 175 -29.66 -33.82 -68.92
CA THR A 175 -29.14 -34.95 -68.10
C THR A 175 -27.66 -34.82 -67.82
N LYS A 176 -26.87 -34.26 -68.74
CA LYS A 176 -25.47 -33.91 -68.53
C LYS A 176 -25.32 -32.90 -67.40
N ASN A 177 -26.08 -31.77 -67.45
CA ASN A 177 -26.05 -30.75 -66.43
C ASN A 177 -26.48 -31.29 -65.08
N ALA A 178 -27.48 -32.20 -65.05
CA ALA A 178 -27.89 -32.91 -63.82
C ALA A 178 -26.78 -33.77 -63.22
N LEU A 179 -26.04 -34.53 -64.08
CA LEU A 179 -24.89 -35.29 -63.62
C LEU A 179 -23.76 -34.43 -63.13
N ASP A 180 -23.44 -33.34 -63.79
CA ASP A 180 -22.38 -32.44 -63.36
C ASP A 180 -22.75 -31.74 -62.03
N ASN A 181 -24.00 -31.34 -61.85
CA ASN A 181 -24.51 -30.80 -60.57
C ASN A 181 -24.43 -31.87 -59.44
N ALA A 182 -24.80 -33.11 -59.75
CA ALA A 182 -24.68 -34.21 -58.76
C ALA A 182 -23.22 -34.46 -58.33
N LYS A 183 -22.26 -34.42 -59.29
CA LYS A 183 -20.83 -34.51 -58.96
C LYS A 183 -20.34 -33.35 -58.08
N ILE A 184 -20.74 -32.11 -58.42
CA ILE A 184 -20.38 -30.91 -57.61
C ILE A 184 -20.94 -31.04 -56.20
N ASN A 185 -22.20 -31.44 -56.07
CA ASN A 185 -22.84 -31.64 -54.76
C ASN A 185 -22.12 -32.72 -53.93
N ALA A 186 -21.80 -33.85 -54.52
CA ALA A 186 -21.09 -34.90 -53.85
C ALA A 186 -19.68 -34.47 -53.43
N GLN A 187 -18.99 -33.70 -54.25
CA GLN A 187 -17.68 -33.12 -53.89
C GLN A 187 -17.80 -32.08 -52.75
N ASN A 188 -18.81 -31.22 -52.80
CA ASN A 188 -19.06 -30.26 -51.72
C ASN A 188 -19.39 -30.92 -50.41
N ASN A 189 -20.13 -32.04 -50.42
CA ASN A 189 -20.38 -32.85 -49.26
C ASN A 189 -19.06 -33.32 -48.60
N VAL A 190 -18.16 -33.95 -49.40
CA VAL A 190 -16.84 -34.39 -48.86
C VAL A 190 -16.09 -33.19 -48.26
N LYS A 191 -16.06 -32.04 -48.94
CA LYS A 191 -15.39 -30.83 -48.44
C LYS A 191 -15.99 -30.32 -47.15
N SER A 192 -17.31 -30.41 -46.95
CA SER A 192 -17.97 -30.02 -45.68
C SER A 192 -17.53 -30.92 -44.51
N PHE A 193 -17.35 -32.23 -44.75
CA PHE A 193 -16.81 -33.18 -43.74
C PHE A 193 -15.33 -32.92 -43.48
N GLU A 194 -14.53 -32.53 -44.48
CA GLU A 194 -13.14 -32.09 -44.25
C GLU A 194 -13.06 -30.87 -43.36
N MET A 195 -13.88 -29.85 -43.59
CA MET A 195 -13.96 -28.68 -42.71
C MET A 195 -14.41 -29.07 -41.30
N ASN A 196 -15.34 -30.00 -41.15
CA ASN A 196 -15.76 -30.48 -39.83
C ASN A 196 -14.60 -31.15 -39.07
N VAL A 197 -13.79 -31.95 -39.73
CA VAL A 197 -12.58 -32.56 -39.15
C VAL A 197 -11.60 -31.49 -38.68
N ASP A 198 -11.38 -30.43 -39.46
CA ASP A 198 -10.49 -29.33 -39.10
C ASP A 198 -11.03 -28.57 -37.85
N ILE A 199 -12.34 -28.34 -37.77
CA ILE A 199 -12.97 -27.71 -36.60
C ILE A 199 -12.75 -28.59 -35.34
N ARG A 200 -13.01 -29.91 -35.44
CA ARG A 200 -12.82 -30.83 -34.30
C ARG A 200 -11.37 -30.94 -33.87
N ARG A 201 -10.43 -30.83 -34.82
CA ARG A 201 -9.01 -30.76 -34.51
C ARG A 201 -8.65 -29.51 -33.71
N GLN A 202 -9.17 -28.36 -34.13
CA GLN A 202 -8.96 -27.09 -33.38
C GLN A 202 -9.55 -27.18 -31.97
N GLU A 203 -10.73 -27.82 -31.79
CA GLU A 203 -11.32 -28.02 -30.47
C GLU A 203 -10.41 -28.94 -29.61
N LEU A 204 -9.82 -29.97 -30.16
CA LEU A 204 -8.88 -30.86 -29.48
C LEU A 204 -7.60 -30.12 -29.10
N ASP A 205 -7.01 -29.35 -30.02
CA ASP A 205 -5.81 -28.55 -29.78
C ASP A 205 -6.04 -27.53 -28.66
N ALA A 206 -7.22 -26.88 -28.65
CA ALA A 206 -7.61 -25.95 -27.60
C ALA A 206 -7.78 -26.63 -26.22
N ALA A 207 -8.37 -27.83 -26.20
CA ALA A 207 -8.52 -28.60 -24.95
C ALA A 207 -7.16 -29.05 -24.39
N ILE A 208 -6.23 -29.48 -25.27
CA ILE A 208 -4.86 -29.86 -24.89
C ILE A 208 -4.11 -28.66 -24.34
N ALA A 209 -4.20 -27.50 -25.01
CA ALA A 209 -3.55 -26.26 -24.58
C ALA A 209 -4.06 -25.81 -23.20
N ASN A 210 -5.38 -25.97 -22.93
CA ASN A 210 -5.96 -25.67 -21.63
C ASN A 210 -5.45 -26.62 -20.54
N LEU A 211 -5.34 -27.92 -20.83
CA LEU A 211 -4.77 -28.89 -19.90
C LEU A 211 -3.31 -28.57 -19.57
N GLN A 212 -2.50 -28.22 -20.57
CA GLN A 212 -1.11 -27.83 -20.39
C GLN A 212 -0.99 -26.56 -19.54
N LEU A 213 -1.83 -25.54 -19.82
CA LEU A 213 -1.88 -24.33 -19.01
C LEU A 213 -2.14 -24.64 -17.53
N MET A 214 -3.06 -25.56 -17.24
CA MET A 214 -3.36 -25.98 -15.87
C MET A 214 -2.22 -26.78 -15.21
N GLN A 215 -1.47 -27.56 -15.97
CA GLN A 215 -0.38 -28.38 -15.44
C GLN A 215 0.93 -27.59 -15.24
N GLU A 216 1.27 -26.73 -16.19
CA GLU A 216 2.59 -26.11 -16.26
C GLU A 216 2.55 -24.59 -15.93
N GLY A 217 1.35 -23.98 -15.92
CA GLY A 217 1.21 -22.52 -15.71
C GLY A 217 1.70 -21.69 -16.87
N ILE A 218 2.07 -22.33 -17.98
CA ILE A 218 2.56 -21.67 -19.18
C ILE A 218 1.59 -21.97 -20.31
N ALA A 219 0.90 -20.96 -20.84
CA ALA A 219 0.18 -21.10 -22.11
C ALA A 219 1.23 -21.27 -23.23
N GLY A 220 1.28 -22.44 -23.81
CA GLY A 220 2.18 -22.73 -24.92
C GLY A 220 2.13 -21.66 -25.98
N LYS A 221 2.98 -21.13 -26.69
CA LYS A 221 3.06 -20.12 -27.75
C LYS A 221 2.56 -18.69 -27.46
N SER A 222 1.71 -18.40 -26.50
CA SER A 222 1.13 -17.05 -26.31
C SER A 222 1.80 -16.20 -25.22
N GLY A 223 2.75 -16.73 -24.43
CA GLY A 223 3.62 -15.92 -23.52
C GLY A 223 2.93 -14.99 -22.50
N GLN A 224 1.61 -15.01 -22.39
CA GLN A 224 0.85 -14.00 -21.62
C GLN A 224 0.68 -14.34 -20.14
N VAL A 225 0.83 -15.60 -19.74
CA VAL A 225 0.79 -15.98 -18.33
C VAL A 225 2.17 -16.48 -17.93
N SER A 226 2.91 -15.65 -17.22
CA SER A 226 4.22 -16.02 -16.67
C SER A 226 4.06 -16.51 -15.25
N ASN A 227 4.58 -17.68 -14.95
CA ASN A 227 4.72 -18.19 -13.59
C ASN A 227 5.83 -17.48 -12.77
N ILE A 228 6.53 -16.54 -13.38
CA ILE A 228 7.59 -15.74 -12.75
C ILE A 228 7.02 -14.38 -12.37
N VAL A 229 7.01 -14.09 -11.09
CA VAL A 229 6.67 -12.77 -10.55
C VAL A 229 7.89 -11.88 -10.68
N LYS A 230 7.69 -10.67 -11.25
CA LYS A 230 8.77 -9.72 -11.54
C LYS A 230 8.57 -8.42 -10.77
N ALA A 231 9.69 -7.73 -10.48
CA ALA A 231 9.68 -6.38 -9.94
C ALA A 231 8.99 -5.41 -10.91
N THR A 232 8.07 -4.60 -10.39
CA THR A 232 7.33 -3.60 -11.19
C THR A 232 8.04 -2.25 -11.24
N VAL A 233 8.96 -2.01 -10.29
CA VAL A 233 9.74 -0.78 -10.13
C VAL A 233 11.18 -1.12 -9.71
N ASP A 234 12.06 -0.13 -9.84
CA ASP A 234 13.41 -0.17 -9.28
C ASP A 234 13.33 0.16 -7.78
N GLY A 235 14.17 -0.49 -6.95
CA GLY A 235 14.20 -0.21 -5.53
C GLY A 235 14.92 -1.28 -4.71
N MET A 236 14.76 -1.20 -3.41
CA MET A 236 15.25 -2.20 -2.46
C MET A 236 14.10 -3.07 -1.96
N ILE A 237 14.32 -4.36 -1.86
CA ILE A 237 13.40 -5.29 -1.20
C ILE A 237 13.43 -4.99 0.31
N LEU A 238 12.29 -4.54 0.85
CA LEU A 238 12.15 -4.30 2.29
C LEU A 238 11.89 -5.59 3.04
N ASP A 239 10.95 -6.39 2.53
CA ASP A 239 10.53 -7.64 3.14
C ASP A 239 10.08 -8.66 2.08
N VAL A 240 10.19 -9.94 2.43
CA VAL A 240 9.69 -11.09 1.67
C VAL A 240 8.90 -11.97 2.64
N PRO A 241 7.59 -11.67 2.85
CA PRO A 241 6.78 -12.33 3.88
C PRO A 241 6.35 -13.77 3.51
N VAL A 242 6.92 -14.35 2.46
CA VAL A 242 6.62 -15.72 2.00
C VAL A 242 7.89 -16.55 1.92
N GLU A 243 7.73 -17.87 2.06
CA GLU A 243 8.81 -18.85 1.94
C GLU A 243 8.55 -19.81 0.78
N VAL A 244 9.58 -20.52 0.32
CA VAL A 244 9.45 -21.62 -0.64
C VAL A 244 8.51 -22.68 -0.07
N GLY A 245 7.50 -23.07 -0.84
CA GLY A 245 6.43 -23.97 -0.39
C GLY A 245 5.18 -23.25 0.15
N SER A 246 5.21 -21.93 0.36
CA SER A 246 4.03 -21.16 0.78
C SER A 246 2.98 -21.09 -0.33
N SER A 247 1.71 -21.24 0.02
CA SER A 247 0.58 -21.02 -0.89
C SER A 247 0.33 -19.54 -1.07
N VAL A 248 0.18 -19.09 -2.31
CA VAL A 248 -0.13 -17.69 -2.67
C VAL A 248 -1.40 -17.62 -3.50
N ILE A 249 -2.15 -16.55 -3.29
CA ILE A 249 -3.43 -16.29 -3.97
C ILE A 249 -3.25 -15.03 -4.82
N GLU A 250 -3.74 -15.07 -6.06
CA GLU A 250 -3.74 -13.94 -6.98
C GLU A 250 -4.62 -12.80 -6.48
N ARG A 251 -4.28 -11.57 -6.89
CA ARG A 251 -5.13 -10.41 -6.70
C ARG A 251 -6.31 -10.46 -7.66
N ASN A 252 -7.54 -10.35 -7.12
CA ASN A 252 -8.76 -10.23 -7.91
C ASN A 252 -9.75 -9.25 -7.24
N ASN A 253 -10.95 -9.08 -7.82
CA ASN A 253 -11.96 -8.13 -7.29
C ASN A 253 -12.48 -8.48 -5.88
N PHE A 254 -12.26 -9.71 -5.41
CA PHE A 254 -12.75 -10.20 -4.11
C PHE A 254 -11.60 -10.41 -3.10
N ASN A 255 -10.35 -10.42 -3.56
CA ASN A 255 -9.19 -10.70 -2.73
C ASN A 255 -8.02 -9.79 -3.12
N GLU A 256 -7.40 -9.15 -2.12
CA GLU A 256 -6.23 -8.30 -2.35
C GLU A 256 -4.99 -9.06 -2.83
N GLY A 257 -4.99 -10.38 -2.73
CA GLY A 257 -3.87 -11.24 -3.08
C GLY A 257 -2.77 -11.28 -2.02
N THR A 258 -1.95 -12.33 -2.06
CA THR A 258 -0.81 -12.52 -1.14
C THR A 258 0.34 -11.61 -1.54
N THR A 259 0.91 -10.85 -0.60
CA THR A 259 2.14 -10.09 -0.83
C THR A 259 3.33 -11.05 -0.88
N ILE A 260 4.10 -11.01 -1.97
CA ILE A 260 5.32 -11.83 -2.15
C ILE A 260 6.56 -11.08 -1.71
N ALA A 261 6.64 -9.79 -2.06
CA ALA A 261 7.74 -8.92 -1.68
C ALA A 261 7.27 -7.48 -1.58
N GLU A 262 7.97 -6.69 -0.79
CA GLU A 262 7.76 -5.25 -0.63
C GLU A 262 8.96 -4.52 -1.19
N ILE A 263 8.75 -3.62 -2.16
CA ILE A 263 9.82 -2.85 -2.82
C ILE A 263 9.62 -1.37 -2.51
N ALA A 264 10.71 -0.68 -2.14
CA ALA A 264 10.69 0.75 -1.93
C ALA A 264 11.96 1.46 -2.41
N ASP A 265 11.80 2.74 -2.73
CA ASP A 265 12.92 3.64 -2.98
C ASP A 265 13.46 4.18 -1.65
N MET A 266 14.62 3.68 -1.24
CA MET A 266 15.29 4.10 0.02
C MET A 266 16.02 5.43 -0.09
N GLN A 267 16.03 6.08 -1.26
CA GLN A 267 16.61 7.43 -1.42
C GLN A 267 15.63 8.53 -1.03
N GLN A 268 14.33 8.23 -1.04
CA GLN A 268 13.27 9.16 -0.73
C GLN A 268 12.54 8.73 0.55
N LEU A 269 13.12 9.08 1.69
CA LEU A 269 12.51 8.77 2.99
C LEU A 269 11.69 9.96 3.50
N ILE A 270 10.62 9.65 4.21
CA ILE A 270 9.77 10.60 4.92
C ILE A 270 9.67 10.21 6.39
N PHE A 271 9.47 11.19 7.23
CA PHE A 271 8.98 10.98 8.58
C PHE A 271 7.44 11.00 8.54
N GLU A 272 6.81 9.95 9.05
CA GLU A 272 5.39 9.89 9.27
C GLU A 272 5.15 9.82 10.79
N GLY A 273 4.53 10.85 11.34
CA GLY A 273 4.32 10.97 12.78
C GLY A 273 2.94 11.52 13.12
N LYS A 274 2.67 11.60 14.40
CA LYS A 274 1.39 12.07 14.93
C LYS A 274 1.60 13.20 15.92
N VAL A 275 0.74 14.23 15.85
CA VAL A 275 0.73 15.41 16.71
C VAL A 275 -0.63 15.53 17.39
N ASP A 276 -0.65 16.02 18.62
CA ASP A 276 -1.89 16.20 19.37
C ASP A 276 -2.73 17.38 18.82
N GLU A 277 -4.05 17.30 19.02
CA GLU A 277 -5.01 18.30 18.59
C GLU A 277 -4.68 19.72 19.09
N SER A 278 -4.15 19.85 20.30
CA SER A 278 -3.78 21.14 20.91
C SER A 278 -2.69 21.90 20.12
N ASP A 279 -1.88 21.18 19.35
CA ASP A 279 -0.72 21.74 18.65
C ASP A 279 -0.89 21.77 17.14
N VAL A 280 -1.72 20.88 16.55
CA VAL A 280 -1.90 20.81 15.09
C VAL A 280 -2.33 22.13 14.47
N GLY A 281 -3.19 22.92 15.17
CA GLY A 281 -3.64 24.24 14.69
C GLY A 281 -2.54 25.30 14.57
N LYS A 282 -1.36 25.04 15.16
CA LYS A 282 -0.18 25.93 15.10
C LYS A 282 0.79 25.53 13.98
N LEU A 283 0.61 24.35 13.39
CA LEU A 283 1.47 23.82 12.34
C LEU A 283 1.12 24.40 10.98
N LYS A 284 2.13 24.56 10.15
CA LYS A 284 2.00 24.95 8.75
C LYS A 284 2.97 24.13 7.89
N GLU A 285 2.53 23.80 6.70
CA GLU A 285 3.42 23.20 5.70
C GLU A 285 4.63 24.10 5.44
N GLY A 286 5.78 23.50 5.20
CA GLY A 286 7.06 24.20 5.05
C GLY A 286 7.82 24.47 6.35
N MET A 287 7.25 24.13 7.53
CA MET A 287 7.96 24.28 8.81
C MET A 287 9.15 23.33 8.90
N PRO A 288 10.31 23.81 9.41
CA PRO A 288 11.47 22.97 9.66
C PRO A 288 11.25 22.10 10.89
N LEU A 289 11.69 20.83 10.81
CA LEU A 289 11.70 19.88 11.91
C LEU A 289 13.12 19.39 12.14
N LYS A 290 13.42 19.07 13.38
CA LYS A 290 14.61 18.32 13.78
C LYS A 290 14.18 16.94 14.23
N LEU A 291 14.69 15.91 13.55
CA LEU A 291 14.36 14.51 13.84
C LEU A 291 15.48 13.88 14.67
N SER A 292 15.09 13.24 15.75
CA SER A 292 15.93 12.36 16.54
C SER A 292 15.48 10.93 16.30
N ILE A 293 16.35 10.07 15.76
CA ILE A 293 16.07 8.68 15.43
C ILE A 293 16.66 7.81 16.52
N GLY A 294 15.84 7.00 17.19
CA GLY A 294 16.28 6.22 18.36
C GLY A 294 17.43 5.26 18.10
N ALA A 295 17.59 4.79 16.87
CA ALA A 295 18.73 3.94 16.48
C ALA A 295 20.04 4.72 16.23
N LEU A 296 20.00 6.07 16.20
CA LEU A 296 21.12 6.96 15.85
C LEU A 296 21.14 8.16 16.80
N ASP A 297 21.23 7.89 18.09
CA ASP A 297 21.09 8.89 19.18
C ASP A 297 22.04 10.10 19.08
N SER A 298 23.17 9.95 18.39
CA SER A 298 24.16 11.02 18.23
C SER A 298 23.89 11.96 17.06
N GLU A 299 22.91 11.65 16.19
CA GLU A 299 22.68 12.38 14.95
C GLU A 299 21.29 13.00 14.90
N GLN A 300 21.24 14.27 14.54
CA GLN A 300 20.00 14.98 14.23
C GLN A 300 19.86 15.09 12.70
N PHE A 301 18.64 14.83 12.24
CA PHE A 301 18.28 14.94 10.83
C PHE A 301 17.36 16.14 10.64
N GLU A 302 17.55 16.87 9.56
CA GLU A 302 16.64 17.94 9.17
C GLU A 302 15.54 17.37 8.30
N ALA A 303 14.32 17.84 8.54
CA ALA A 303 13.18 17.54 7.68
C ALA A 303 12.31 18.79 7.49
N VAL A 304 11.45 18.74 6.50
CA VAL A 304 10.50 19.81 6.19
C VAL A 304 9.10 19.21 6.18
N LEU A 305 8.18 19.85 6.92
CA LEU A 305 6.78 19.44 6.99
C LEU A 305 6.11 19.63 5.64
N GLU A 306 5.62 18.56 5.04
CA GLU A 306 4.98 18.59 3.71
C GLU A 306 3.47 18.42 3.78
N TYR A 307 2.97 17.73 4.80
CA TYR A 307 1.57 17.37 4.87
C TYR A 307 1.08 17.31 6.30
N ILE A 308 -0.14 17.79 6.51
CA ILE A 308 -0.88 17.70 7.77
C ILE A 308 -2.23 17.11 7.45
N ALA A 309 -2.58 15.97 8.07
CA ALA A 309 -3.86 15.31 7.82
C ALA A 309 -5.04 16.22 8.20
N PRO A 310 -6.05 16.39 7.33
CA PRO A 310 -7.23 17.21 7.62
C PRO A 310 -8.19 16.54 8.61
N LYS A 311 -7.97 15.27 8.92
CA LYS A 311 -8.80 14.47 9.84
C LYS A 311 -7.95 13.90 10.97
N GLY A 312 -8.34 14.15 12.21
CA GLY A 312 -7.76 13.51 13.38
C GLY A 312 -8.29 12.08 13.56
N VAL A 313 -7.47 11.25 14.18
CA VAL A 313 -7.80 9.87 14.56
C VAL A 313 -7.73 9.76 16.08
N LEU A 314 -8.77 9.17 16.70
CA LEU A 314 -8.78 8.89 18.11
C LEU A 314 -7.85 7.70 18.41
N GLU A 315 -6.82 7.94 19.21
CA GLU A 315 -5.83 6.93 19.60
C GLU A 315 -5.54 7.04 21.08
N ASN A 316 -5.75 5.97 21.83
CA ASN A 316 -5.55 5.92 23.30
C ASN A 316 -6.29 7.03 24.06
N GLY A 317 -7.48 7.43 23.60
CA GLY A 317 -8.29 8.46 24.24
C GLY A 317 -7.91 9.91 23.90
N ALA A 318 -6.92 10.14 23.06
CA ALA A 318 -6.51 11.46 22.54
C ALA A 318 -6.71 11.54 21.02
N VAL A 319 -7.13 12.71 20.54
CA VAL A 319 -7.22 12.97 19.09
C VAL A 319 -5.84 13.37 18.59
N LYS A 320 -5.34 12.60 17.63
CA LYS A 320 -4.04 12.84 16.99
C LYS A 320 -4.19 13.06 15.50
N PHE A 321 -3.35 13.92 14.94
CA PHE A 321 -3.30 14.22 13.52
C PHE A 321 -1.99 13.71 12.93
N GLU A 322 -2.12 12.99 11.81
CA GLU A 322 -0.95 12.51 11.06
C GLU A 322 -0.26 13.68 10.37
N ILE A 323 1.05 13.68 10.43
CA ILE A 323 1.91 14.61 9.70
C ILE A 323 2.96 13.83 8.92
N ARG A 324 3.35 14.38 7.78
CA ARG A 324 4.45 13.85 6.97
C ARG A 324 5.47 14.94 6.68
N ALA A 325 6.74 14.57 6.83
CA ALA A 325 7.85 15.49 6.55
C ALA A 325 8.91 14.79 5.69
N ALA A 326 9.41 15.50 4.66
CA ALA A 326 10.50 15.01 3.84
C ALA A 326 11.81 15.09 4.62
N LEU A 327 12.52 13.96 4.72
CA LEU A 327 13.86 13.93 5.29
C LEU A 327 14.86 14.47 4.27
N LYS A 328 15.78 15.31 4.75
CA LYS A 328 16.96 15.65 3.98
C LYS A 328 17.99 14.52 4.13
N SER A 329 18.36 13.94 2.99
CA SER A 329 19.40 12.90 2.95
C SER A 329 20.70 13.46 3.50
N LYS A 330 21.37 12.66 4.33
CA LYS A 330 22.70 12.96 4.85
C LYS A 330 23.69 11.95 4.27
N GLU A 331 24.73 12.42 3.59
CA GLU A 331 25.72 11.55 2.97
C GLU A 331 26.38 10.62 4.00
N GLY A 332 26.52 9.35 3.64
CA GLY A 332 27.20 8.34 4.46
C GLY A 332 26.34 7.69 5.55
N VAL A 333 25.08 8.09 5.74
CA VAL A 333 24.19 7.47 6.73
C VAL A 333 23.07 6.70 6.04
N PHE A 334 23.04 5.39 6.24
CA PHE A 334 21.95 4.55 5.75
C PHE A 334 20.83 4.46 6.79
N LEU A 335 19.69 5.05 6.46
CA LEU A 335 18.47 4.95 7.29
C LEU A 335 17.62 3.75 6.86
N ARG A 336 17.15 2.98 7.83
CA ARG A 336 16.23 1.87 7.57
C ARG A 336 14.80 2.31 7.70
N ALA A 337 13.93 1.78 6.86
CA ALA A 337 12.49 1.90 7.03
C ALA A 337 12.05 1.30 8.38
N GLY A 338 11.05 1.91 9.02
CA GLY A 338 10.56 1.44 10.31
C GLY A 338 11.30 1.99 11.53
N TYR A 339 12.40 2.73 11.40
CA TYR A 339 13.05 3.35 12.55
C TYR A 339 12.11 4.33 13.25
N SER A 340 11.97 4.19 14.56
CA SER A 340 11.23 5.12 15.39
C SER A 340 11.96 6.47 15.46
N ALA A 341 11.22 7.54 15.32
CA ALA A 341 11.75 8.88 15.34
C ALA A 341 10.83 9.84 16.09
N ASN A 342 11.44 10.84 16.75
CA ASN A 342 10.75 11.98 17.33
C ASN A 342 11.13 13.23 16.56
N ALA A 343 10.12 14.00 16.17
CA ALA A 343 10.28 15.24 15.44
C ALA A 343 10.01 16.44 16.34
N ASP A 344 11.03 17.25 16.59
CA ASP A 344 10.89 18.55 17.21
C ASP A 344 10.49 19.57 16.13
N ILE A 345 9.25 20.06 16.20
CA ILE A 345 8.69 21.03 15.26
C ILE A 345 8.80 22.41 15.89
N ILE A 346 9.56 23.30 15.27
CA ILE A 346 9.80 24.66 15.79
C ILE A 346 8.61 25.54 15.45
N LEU A 347 7.81 25.87 16.47
CA LEU A 347 6.63 26.72 16.33
C LEU A 347 6.99 28.22 16.35
N ALA A 348 7.95 28.59 17.18
CA ALA A 348 8.44 29.97 17.27
C ALA A 348 9.86 29.96 17.84
N ARG A 349 10.71 30.87 17.35
CA ARG A 349 12.05 31.10 17.86
C ARG A 349 12.29 32.59 18.01
N LYS A 350 12.89 32.96 19.12
CA LYS A 350 13.41 34.31 19.35
C LYS A 350 14.80 34.23 19.97
N ASP A 351 15.71 34.93 19.38
CA ASP A 351 17.11 34.95 19.79
C ASP A 351 17.38 36.11 20.72
N LYS A 352 18.18 35.91 21.78
CA LYS A 352 18.69 36.93 22.72
C LYS A 352 17.59 37.76 23.39
N VAL A 353 16.45 37.15 23.73
CA VAL A 353 15.36 37.81 24.46
C VAL A 353 15.59 37.75 25.96
N LEU A 354 15.10 38.78 26.70
CA LEU A 354 15.12 38.78 28.14
C LEU A 354 14.15 37.71 28.66
N ALA A 355 14.65 36.76 29.42
CA ALA A 355 13.88 35.60 29.92
C ALA A 355 14.04 35.40 31.42
N ILE A 356 13.01 34.82 32.01
CA ILE A 356 12.98 34.32 33.37
C ILE A 356 12.45 32.90 33.35
N GLN A 357 12.62 32.16 34.44
CA GLN A 357 11.98 30.84 34.56
C GLN A 357 10.48 31.04 34.73
N GLU A 358 9.67 30.26 34.01
CA GLU A 358 8.20 30.40 33.99
C GLU A 358 7.58 30.18 35.37
N ARG A 359 8.20 29.39 36.23
CA ARG A 359 7.77 29.13 37.61
C ARG A 359 7.84 30.38 38.51
N GLU A 360 8.54 31.42 38.10
CA GLU A 360 8.71 32.70 38.84
C GLU A 360 7.58 33.68 38.56
N LEU A 361 6.71 33.37 37.61
CA LEU A 361 5.51 34.14 37.33
C LEU A 361 4.42 33.84 38.36
N ILE A 362 3.79 34.93 38.82
CA ILE A 362 2.63 34.90 39.66
C ILE A 362 1.43 35.39 38.86
N PHE A 363 0.35 34.65 38.85
CA PHE A 363 -0.88 35.05 38.16
C PHE A 363 -1.91 35.56 39.18
N ASP A 364 -2.59 36.63 38.84
CA ASP A 364 -3.76 37.07 39.60
C ASP A 364 -5.04 36.32 39.13
N GLU A 365 -6.15 36.49 39.86
CA GLU A 365 -7.45 35.91 39.49
C GLU A 365 -7.97 36.36 38.10
N LYS A 366 -7.42 37.44 37.55
CA LYS A 366 -7.77 37.98 36.24
C LYS A 366 -6.81 37.50 35.13
N GLY A 367 -5.81 36.68 35.47
CA GLY A 367 -4.83 36.13 34.52
C GLY A 367 -3.69 37.09 34.17
N ASN A 368 -3.50 38.21 34.89
CA ASN A 368 -2.35 39.11 34.71
C ASN A 368 -1.11 38.49 35.33
N SER A 369 0.03 38.65 34.65
CA SER A 369 1.32 38.11 35.08
C SER A 369 2.11 39.12 35.88
N PHE A 370 2.65 38.70 37.03
CA PHE A 370 3.48 39.51 37.92
C PHE A 370 4.76 38.75 38.28
N VAL A 371 5.80 39.51 38.63
CA VAL A 371 7.07 38.98 39.18
C VAL A 371 7.39 39.72 40.47
N GLU A 372 7.91 39.06 41.47
CA GLU A 372 8.40 39.68 42.70
C GLU A 372 9.85 40.12 42.56
N ILE A 373 10.10 41.44 42.54
CA ILE A 373 11.46 42.02 42.43
C ILE A 373 11.92 42.58 43.78
N GLU A 374 13.21 42.40 44.09
CA GLU A 374 13.82 42.98 45.30
C GLU A 374 14.11 44.46 45.10
N LYS A 375 13.37 45.36 45.75
CA LYS A 375 13.64 46.83 45.80
C LYS A 375 14.68 47.21 46.83
N SER A 376 14.72 46.54 47.96
CA SER A 376 15.72 46.63 49.00
C SER A 376 15.85 45.31 49.70
N LYS A 377 16.99 45.08 50.38
CA LYS A 377 17.35 43.81 50.99
C LYS A 377 16.20 43.20 51.79
N GLY A 378 15.58 42.15 51.31
CA GLY A 378 14.46 41.45 51.93
C GLY A 378 13.06 42.04 51.69
N ARG A 379 12.93 43.10 50.89
CA ARG A 379 11.60 43.67 50.54
C ARG A 379 11.33 43.43 49.04
N PHE A 380 10.29 42.66 48.74
CA PHE A 380 9.84 42.32 47.40
C PHE A 380 8.57 43.10 47.07
N GLU A 381 8.54 43.58 45.81
CA GLU A 381 7.39 44.27 45.20
C GLU A 381 6.89 43.49 44.00
N LYS A 382 5.56 43.30 43.93
CA LYS A 382 4.93 42.66 42.74
C LYS A 382 4.89 43.69 41.61
N VAL A 383 5.57 43.36 40.52
CA VAL A 383 5.61 44.19 39.32
C VAL A 383 4.90 43.45 38.19
N ALA A 384 3.95 44.14 37.56
CA ALA A 384 3.25 43.59 36.41
C ALA A 384 4.21 43.48 35.22
N VAL A 385 4.19 42.30 34.56
CA VAL A 385 5.03 42.00 33.41
C VAL A 385 4.19 41.60 32.21
N LYS A 386 4.64 41.99 31.03
CA LYS A 386 4.09 41.42 29.78
C LYS A 386 5.01 40.30 29.31
N THR A 387 4.45 39.14 29.14
CA THR A 387 5.16 37.95 28.71
C THR A 387 5.05 37.74 27.20
N GLY A 388 6.02 37.07 26.61
CA GLY A 388 6.05 36.66 25.21
C GLY A 388 5.96 35.18 24.99
N ILE A 389 6.91 34.61 24.22
CA ILE A 389 6.96 33.15 23.98
C ILE A 389 7.55 32.44 25.19
N SER A 390 7.07 31.19 25.43
CA SER A 390 7.61 30.28 26.45
C SER A 390 8.01 28.96 25.81
N ASP A 391 9.04 28.28 26.35
CA ASP A 391 9.46 26.94 26.03
C ASP A 391 9.02 25.91 27.08
N GLY A 392 8.18 26.37 28.08
CA GLY A 392 7.71 25.55 29.21
C GLY A 392 8.66 25.56 30.41
N ILE A 393 9.86 26.11 30.28
CA ILE A 393 10.85 26.30 31.35
C ILE A 393 11.14 27.77 31.53
N ASN A 394 11.40 28.47 30.42
CA ASN A 394 11.74 29.89 30.40
C ASN A 394 10.69 30.65 29.60
N ILE A 395 10.41 31.86 30.01
CA ILE A 395 9.44 32.75 29.36
C ILE A 395 10.05 34.09 29.04
N GLU A 396 9.80 34.58 27.83
CA GLU A 396 10.19 35.91 27.39
C GLU A 396 9.46 37.01 28.17
N ILE A 397 10.19 38.00 28.61
CA ILE A 397 9.62 39.22 29.19
C ILE A 397 9.73 40.37 28.16
N LEU A 398 8.59 40.87 27.72
CA LEU A 398 8.50 41.99 26.79
C LEU A 398 8.62 43.35 27.45
N SER A 399 8.10 43.48 28.69
CA SER A 399 8.16 44.70 29.47
C SER A 399 7.85 44.44 30.95
N GLY A 400 8.27 45.35 31.83
CA GLY A 400 8.00 45.31 33.28
C GLY A 400 9.27 45.19 34.13
N ILE A 401 10.25 44.39 33.69
CA ILE A 401 11.53 44.25 34.38
C ILE A 401 12.71 44.37 33.40
N GLY A 402 13.88 44.67 33.95
CA GLY A 402 15.14 44.76 33.22
C GLY A 402 16.15 43.66 33.61
N GLU A 403 17.26 43.62 32.88
CA GLU A 403 18.33 42.63 33.06
C GLU A 403 19.01 42.65 34.45
N LYS A 404 18.96 43.80 35.11
CA LYS A 404 19.61 44.03 36.43
C LYS A 404 18.66 43.79 37.62
N ASP A 405 17.39 43.59 37.37
CA ASP A 405 16.39 43.41 38.43
C ASP A 405 16.54 42.03 39.08
N LYS A 406 16.56 42.03 40.41
CA LYS A 406 16.68 40.81 41.21
C LYS A 406 15.31 40.24 41.48
N ILE A 407 15.10 39.04 40.98
CA ILE A 407 13.83 38.32 41.00
C ILE A 407 13.87 37.32 42.17
N LYS A 408 12.80 37.24 42.92
CA LYS A 408 12.62 36.22 43.96
C LYS A 408 12.32 34.87 43.31
N LEU A 409 13.18 33.93 43.54
CA LEU A 409 12.98 32.52 43.10
C LEU A 409 11.99 31.83 44.03
N GLN A 410 10.98 31.18 43.50
CA GLN A 410 10.08 30.34 44.28
C GLN A 410 10.81 29.05 44.69
N LYS A 411 10.79 28.70 46.00
CA LYS A 411 11.37 27.47 46.48
C LYS A 411 10.64 26.29 45.83
N THR A 412 11.39 25.42 45.19
CA THR A 412 10.90 24.13 44.83
C THR A 412 10.62 23.37 46.12
N SER A 413 9.37 23.05 46.45
CA SER A 413 9.06 22.06 47.48
C SER A 413 9.68 20.75 47.03
N LYS A 414 10.75 20.33 47.70
CA LYS A 414 11.22 18.95 47.57
C LYS A 414 10.14 18.09 48.24
N GLU A 415 9.35 17.35 47.45
CA GLU A 415 8.74 16.12 47.89
C GLU A 415 9.80 15.05 48.16
#